data_e4042f5b16061be16e0c2d6516cd3931
#
_entry.id   e4042f5b16061be16e0c2d6516cd3931
#
_cell.length_a   1.000
_cell.length_b   1.000
_cell.length_c   1.000
_cell.angle_alpha   90.00
_cell.angle_beta   90.00
_cell.angle_gamma   90.00
#
_symmetry.space_group_name_H-M   'P 1'
#
loop_
_entity.id
_entity.type
_entity.pdbx_description
1 polymer ?
#
loop_
_entity_poly.entity_id
_entity_poly.type
_entity_poly.pdbx_seq_one_letter_code
_entity_poly.pdbx_strand_id
1 'polypeptide(L)'
;MRAPLGLLLFALAAHTSTAAAQTWSPEQQELWRVEDQQWKMAAAKDLTWIETMVHPNVSFWNANQPAPQNKASLSRWEKYDTANRTVLEQELFPISVTITGNVAVVQYRYQVAAENYKKERETVTGRYTDVFIKEGGRWLFITWAGGDDPKK
;
A
#
# COMPACT_ATOMS: atom_id res chain seq x y z
N MET A 1 -67.22 12.27 -25.09
CA MET A 1 -66.24 13.09 -24.34
C MET A 1 -65.06 12.21 -24.03
N ARG A 2 -63.93 12.46 -24.69
CA ARG A 2 -62.65 11.70 -24.48
C ARG A 2 -61.69 12.65 -23.79
N ALA A 3 -61.22 12.24 -22.60
CA ALA A 3 -60.19 12.95 -21.83
C ALA A 3 -58.79 12.63 -22.40
N PRO A 4 -57.85 13.58 -22.47
CA PRO A 4 -56.50 13.30 -22.91
C PRO A 4 -55.65 12.77 -21.73
N LEU A 5 -54.91 11.70 -22.02
CA LEU A 5 -53.94 11.08 -21.15
C LEU A 5 -52.67 11.94 -21.14
N GLY A 6 -52.36 12.60 -20.04
CA GLY A 6 -51.16 13.38 -19.88
C GLY A 6 -49.95 12.47 -19.59
N LEU A 7 -48.96 12.50 -20.47
CA LEU A 7 -47.69 11.80 -20.33
C LEU A 7 -46.78 12.64 -19.41
N LEU A 8 -46.56 12.18 -18.16
CA LEU A 8 -45.54 12.76 -17.28
C LEU A 8 -44.15 12.17 -17.66
N LEU A 9 -43.31 12.97 -18.26
CA LEU A 9 -41.89 12.66 -18.44
C LEU A 9 -41.17 12.91 -17.12
N PHE A 10 -40.73 11.85 -16.46
CA PHE A 10 -39.73 11.93 -15.36
C PHE A 10 -38.34 12.07 -15.97
N ALA A 11 -37.75 13.25 -15.85
CA ALA A 11 -36.35 13.46 -16.16
C ALA A 11 -35.49 12.89 -15.01
N LEU A 12 -34.84 11.75 -15.23
CA LEU A 12 -33.82 11.20 -14.33
C LEU A 12 -32.55 12.07 -14.48
N ALA A 13 -32.29 12.96 -13.52
CA ALA A 13 -31.02 13.66 -13.43
C ALA A 13 -29.95 12.65 -12.94
N ALA A 14 -29.11 12.16 -13.84
CA ALA A 14 -27.96 11.36 -13.47
C ALA A 14 -26.92 12.28 -12.79
N HIS A 15 -26.83 12.19 -11.46
CA HIS A 15 -25.75 12.83 -10.72
C HIS A 15 -24.48 12.00 -10.91
N THR A 16 -23.64 12.40 -11.86
CA THR A 16 -22.27 11.89 -11.96
C THR A 16 -21.47 12.54 -10.83
N SER A 17 -21.31 11.83 -9.71
CA SER A 17 -20.33 12.17 -8.69
C SER A 17 -18.93 11.96 -9.30
N THR A 18 -18.32 13.02 -9.80
CA THR A 18 -16.88 13.02 -10.05
C THR A 18 -16.20 12.92 -8.71
N ALA A 19 -15.62 11.75 -8.40
CA ALA A 19 -14.70 11.63 -7.28
C ALA A 19 -13.59 12.67 -7.51
N ALA A 20 -13.54 13.69 -6.65
CA ALA A 20 -12.49 14.69 -6.71
C ALA A 20 -11.16 13.95 -6.54
N ALA A 21 -10.27 14.05 -7.52
CA ALA A 21 -8.92 13.52 -7.41
C ALA A 21 -8.29 14.13 -6.15
N GLN A 22 -7.84 13.28 -5.24
CA GLN A 22 -7.28 13.70 -3.96
C GLN A 22 -6.01 14.53 -4.24
N THR A 23 -6.09 15.83 -4.06
CA THR A 23 -4.96 16.74 -4.24
C THR A 23 -4.08 16.65 -3.01
N TRP A 24 -2.98 15.91 -3.10
CA TRP A 24 -1.99 15.80 -2.04
C TRP A 24 -1.06 16.99 -1.99
N SER A 25 -0.68 17.40 -0.79
CA SER A 25 0.38 18.37 -0.59
C SER A 25 1.73 17.87 -1.13
N PRO A 26 2.70 18.75 -1.41
CA PRO A 26 4.04 18.31 -1.83
C PRO A 26 4.68 17.29 -0.86
N GLU A 27 4.49 17.46 0.45
CA GLU A 27 5.03 16.55 1.47
C GLU A 27 4.32 15.19 1.46
N GLN A 28 3.02 15.15 1.26
CA GLN A 28 2.28 13.90 1.10
C GLN A 28 2.72 13.16 -0.18
N GLN A 29 2.97 13.88 -1.26
CA GLN A 29 3.48 13.31 -2.50
C GLN A 29 4.92 12.79 -2.33
N GLU A 30 5.76 13.48 -1.57
CA GLU A 30 7.10 13.02 -1.22
C GLU A 30 7.03 11.69 -0.45
N LEU A 31 6.20 11.63 0.58
CA LEU A 31 6.04 10.43 1.39
C LEU A 31 5.52 9.25 0.56
N TRP A 32 4.54 9.49 -0.32
CA TRP A 32 4.06 8.45 -1.24
C TRP A 32 5.17 7.93 -2.18
N ARG A 33 6.07 8.81 -2.63
CA ARG A 33 7.24 8.35 -3.43
C ARG A 33 8.19 7.48 -2.61
N VAL A 34 8.36 7.73 -1.31
CA VAL A 34 9.14 6.86 -0.41
C VAL A 34 8.50 5.48 -0.32
N GLU A 35 7.19 5.41 -0.15
CA GLU A 35 6.42 4.15 -0.14
C GLU A 35 6.61 3.37 -1.45
N ASP A 36 6.30 3.99 -2.57
CA ASP A 36 6.42 3.38 -3.91
C ASP A 36 7.86 2.92 -4.23
N GLN A 37 8.86 3.68 -3.81
CA GLN A 37 10.26 3.30 -3.99
C GLN A 37 10.63 2.08 -3.16
N GLN A 38 10.17 1.96 -1.92
CA GLN A 38 10.42 0.77 -1.10
C GLN A 38 9.90 -0.49 -1.79
N TRP A 39 8.67 -0.45 -2.32
CA TRP A 39 8.10 -1.57 -3.06
C TRP A 39 8.91 -1.93 -4.32
N LYS A 40 9.37 -0.93 -5.06
CA LYS A 40 10.23 -1.14 -6.25
C LYS A 40 11.56 -1.77 -5.89
N MET A 41 12.20 -1.33 -4.80
CA MET A 41 13.45 -1.92 -4.33
C MET A 41 13.25 -3.37 -3.88
N ALA A 42 12.18 -3.66 -3.12
CA ALA A 42 11.86 -5.02 -2.70
C ALA A 42 11.59 -5.94 -3.91
N ALA A 43 10.82 -5.51 -4.91
CA ALA A 43 10.57 -6.26 -6.13
C ALA A 43 11.86 -6.50 -6.94
N ALA A 44 12.78 -5.54 -6.96
CA ALA A 44 14.11 -5.66 -7.58
C ALA A 44 15.10 -6.50 -6.74
N LYS A 45 14.69 -7.01 -5.59
CA LYS A 45 15.54 -7.76 -4.63
C LYS A 45 16.68 -6.91 -4.04
N ASP A 46 16.54 -5.60 -4.07
CA ASP A 46 17.49 -4.66 -3.46
C ASP A 46 17.16 -4.48 -1.97
N LEU A 47 17.79 -5.25 -1.12
CA LEU A 47 17.57 -5.24 0.33
C LEU A 47 18.17 -4.01 1.04
N THR A 48 18.85 -3.12 0.33
CA THR A 48 19.41 -1.91 0.95
C THR A 48 18.34 -0.96 1.49
N TRP A 49 17.09 -1.08 1.02
CA TRP A 49 15.96 -0.34 1.58
C TRP A 49 15.77 -0.58 3.09
N ILE A 50 16.10 -1.78 3.59
CA ILE A 50 15.98 -2.10 5.02
C ILE A 50 16.91 -1.20 5.85
N GLU A 51 18.12 -0.96 5.36
CA GLU A 51 19.10 -0.12 6.08
C GLU A 51 18.83 1.37 5.88
N THR A 52 18.36 1.77 4.71
CA THR A 52 18.23 3.19 4.35
C THR A 52 16.87 3.79 4.68
N MET A 53 15.79 2.99 4.72
CA MET A 53 14.42 3.47 4.85
C MET A 53 13.73 2.98 6.13
N VAL A 54 14.27 1.98 6.84
CA VAL A 54 13.64 1.42 8.05
C VAL A 54 14.36 1.90 9.30
N HIS A 55 13.58 2.46 10.23
CA HIS A 55 14.08 2.94 11.52
C HIS A 55 14.68 1.79 12.34
N PRO A 56 15.79 1.99 13.09
CA PRO A 56 16.39 0.94 13.92
C PRO A 56 15.44 0.29 14.92
N ASN A 57 14.53 1.07 15.49
CA ASN A 57 13.54 0.63 16.48
C ASN A 57 12.20 0.22 15.86
N VAL A 58 12.19 -0.18 14.58
CA VAL A 58 10.95 -0.62 13.91
C VAL A 58 10.32 -1.80 14.65
N SER A 59 8.99 -1.74 14.77
CA SER A 59 8.18 -2.88 15.22
C SER A 59 6.99 -3.02 14.27
N PHE A 60 6.84 -4.15 13.60
CA PHE A 60 5.78 -4.34 12.61
C PHE A 60 5.07 -5.68 12.77
N TRP A 61 3.83 -5.75 12.30
CA TRP A 61 3.02 -6.95 12.44
C TRP A 61 2.19 -7.21 11.20
N ASN A 62 2.63 -8.15 10.37
CA ASN A 62 1.86 -8.61 9.23
C ASN A 62 0.78 -9.61 9.64
N ALA A 63 -0.30 -9.67 8.87
CA ALA A 63 -1.48 -10.47 9.16
C ALA A 63 -1.20 -11.98 9.33
N ASN A 64 -0.15 -12.49 8.69
CA ASN A 64 0.27 -13.91 8.75
C ASN A 64 1.33 -14.20 9.83
N GLN A 65 1.69 -13.22 10.66
CA GLN A 65 2.72 -13.36 11.69
C GLN A 65 2.10 -13.56 13.08
N PRO A 66 2.66 -14.44 13.92
CA PRO A 66 2.11 -14.73 15.24
C PRO A 66 2.37 -13.60 16.26
N ALA A 67 3.34 -12.74 16.02
CA ALA A 67 3.72 -11.65 16.92
C ALA A 67 4.44 -10.52 16.14
N PRO A 68 4.52 -9.30 16.72
CA PRO A 68 5.32 -8.22 16.15
C PRO A 68 6.78 -8.60 15.96
N GLN A 69 7.39 -8.08 14.92
CA GLN A 69 8.77 -8.34 14.53
C GLN A 69 9.61 -7.06 14.51
N ASN A 70 10.92 -7.20 14.50
CA ASN A 70 11.90 -6.12 14.48
C ASN A 70 12.76 -6.13 13.19
N LYS A 71 13.65 -5.14 13.03
CA LYS A 71 14.51 -4.97 11.85
C LYS A 71 15.36 -6.22 11.55
N ALA A 72 15.89 -6.90 12.57
CA ALA A 72 16.69 -8.12 12.37
C ALA A 72 15.83 -9.27 11.83
N SER A 73 14.59 -9.40 12.30
CA SER A 73 13.64 -10.36 11.77
C SER A 73 13.26 -10.03 10.32
N LEU A 74 12.98 -8.75 10.03
CA LEU A 74 12.73 -8.28 8.67
C LEU A 74 13.84 -8.71 7.72
N SER A 75 15.09 -8.40 8.04
CA SER A 75 16.24 -8.75 7.19
C SER A 75 16.35 -10.25 6.91
N ARG A 76 16.01 -11.10 7.87
CA ARG A 76 16.03 -12.56 7.64
C ARG A 76 14.91 -13.01 6.70
N TRP A 77 13.70 -12.50 6.90
CA TRP A 77 12.54 -12.89 6.10
C TRP A 77 12.63 -12.35 4.67
N GLU A 78 13.08 -11.12 4.49
CA GLU A 78 13.30 -10.54 3.16
C GLU A 78 14.37 -11.31 2.36
N LYS A 79 15.46 -11.76 3.02
CA LYS A 79 16.45 -12.64 2.37
C LYS A 79 15.84 -13.96 1.94
N TYR A 80 14.98 -14.56 2.77
CA TYR A 80 14.30 -15.79 2.41
C TYR A 80 13.33 -15.56 1.25
N ASP A 81 12.54 -14.51 1.30
CA ASP A 81 11.54 -14.18 0.28
C ASP A 81 12.20 -13.91 -1.08
N THR A 82 13.24 -13.09 -1.11
CA THR A 82 13.98 -12.77 -2.35
C THR A 82 14.65 -13.99 -2.99
N ALA A 83 14.99 -15.00 -2.20
CA ALA A 83 15.53 -16.27 -2.70
C ALA A 83 14.44 -17.18 -3.29
N ASN A 84 13.20 -17.09 -2.80
CA ASN A 84 12.13 -18.05 -3.09
C ASN A 84 10.98 -17.49 -3.91
N ARG A 85 10.94 -16.17 -4.14
CA ARG A 85 9.85 -15.49 -4.85
C ARG A 85 10.41 -14.47 -5.83
N THR A 86 9.71 -14.27 -6.94
CA THR A 86 10.00 -13.22 -7.91
C THR A 86 8.72 -12.46 -8.19
N VAL A 87 8.73 -11.17 -7.96
CA VAL A 87 7.64 -10.26 -8.34
C VAL A 87 7.70 -10.08 -9.86
N LEU A 88 6.58 -10.33 -10.54
CA LEU A 88 6.43 -10.19 -11.99
C LEU A 88 5.79 -8.85 -12.34
N GLU A 89 4.82 -8.42 -11.55
CA GLU A 89 4.08 -7.17 -11.68
C GLU A 89 3.56 -6.74 -10.32
N GLN A 90 3.48 -5.43 -10.10
CA GLN A 90 2.89 -4.87 -8.88
C GLN A 90 2.21 -3.53 -9.14
N GLU A 91 1.14 -3.28 -8.43
CA GLU A 91 0.41 -2.03 -8.48
C GLU A 91 -0.02 -1.60 -7.08
N LEU A 92 0.18 -0.33 -6.75
CA LEU A 92 -0.19 0.27 -5.47
C LEU A 92 -1.33 1.28 -5.69
N PHE A 93 -2.33 1.19 -4.82
CA PHE A 93 -3.52 2.04 -4.86
C PHE A 93 -3.57 2.89 -3.59
N PRO A 94 -3.07 4.13 -3.61
CA PRO A 94 -3.07 4.99 -2.43
C PRO A 94 -4.49 5.33 -2.00
N ILE A 95 -4.74 5.27 -0.68
CA ILE A 95 -6.04 5.61 -0.09
C ILE A 95 -5.92 6.90 0.70
N SER A 96 -4.96 6.98 1.62
CA SER A 96 -4.74 8.20 2.42
C SER A 96 -3.29 8.36 2.82
N VAL A 97 -2.86 9.61 2.92
CA VAL A 97 -1.59 10.03 3.53
C VAL A 97 -1.91 11.13 4.53
N THR A 98 -1.71 10.84 5.81
CA THR A 98 -1.95 11.80 6.91
C THR A 98 -0.62 12.13 7.59
N ILE A 99 -0.30 13.43 7.70
CA ILE A 99 0.93 13.90 8.33
C ILE A 99 0.58 14.76 9.53
N THR A 100 1.21 14.49 10.68
CA THR A 100 1.06 15.28 11.92
C THR A 100 2.44 15.46 12.57
N GLY A 101 2.99 16.65 12.45
CA GLY A 101 4.35 16.94 12.90
C GLY A 101 5.37 16.10 12.16
N ASN A 102 6.14 15.31 12.90
CA ASN A 102 7.14 14.39 12.34
C ASN A 102 6.66 12.94 12.19
N VAL A 103 5.36 12.69 12.30
CA VAL A 103 4.76 11.36 12.13
C VAL A 103 3.79 11.37 10.96
N ALA A 104 3.80 10.32 10.18
CA ALA A 104 2.84 10.14 9.09
C ALA A 104 2.26 8.74 9.07
N VAL A 105 1.02 8.64 8.58
CA VAL A 105 0.32 7.37 8.33
C VAL A 105 -0.04 7.30 6.86
N VAL A 106 0.36 6.22 6.20
CA VAL A 106 0.04 5.92 4.79
C VAL A 106 -0.84 4.68 4.76
N GLN A 107 -1.96 4.77 4.07
CA GLN A 107 -2.87 3.65 3.87
C GLN A 107 -3.07 3.40 2.39
N TYR A 108 -2.92 2.16 1.97
CA TYR A 108 -3.04 1.78 0.57
C TYR A 108 -3.46 0.32 0.41
N ARG A 109 -3.91 0.00 -0.79
CA ARG A 109 -4.06 -1.38 -1.26
C ARG A 109 -2.97 -1.69 -2.26
N TYR A 110 -2.72 -2.98 -2.46
CA TYR A 110 -1.81 -3.46 -3.49
C TYR A 110 -2.37 -4.66 -4.23
N GLN A 111 -1.86 -4.86 -5.43
CA GLN A 111 -1.99 -6.07 -6.21
C GLN A 111 -0.61 -6.49 -6.69
N VAL A 112 -0.27 -7.76 -6.51
CA VAL A 112 1.02 -8.33 -6.91
C VAL A 112 0.80 -9.63 -7.65
N ALA A 113 1.40 -9.75 -8.84
CA ALA A 113 1.60 -11.02 -9.50
C ALA A 113 3.04 -11.50 -9.23
N ALA A 114 3.18 -12.72 -8.75
CA ALA A 114 4.48 -13.26 -8.40
C ALA A 114 4.61 -14.73 -8.80
N GLU A 115 5.86 -15.19 -8.89
CA GLU A 115 6.23 -16.57 -9.15
C GLU A 115 7.04 -17.12 -7.97
N ASN A 116 6.67 -18.27 -7.43
CA ASN A 116 7.39 -18.92 -6.35
C ASN A 116 8.56 -19.76 -6.87
N TYR A 117 9.32 -20.41 -5.97
CA TYR A 117 10.46 -21.26 -6.35
C TYR A 117 10.10 -22.49 -7.18
N LYS A 118 8.82 -22.91 -7.18
CA LYS A 118 8.29 -24.01 -8.03
C LYS A 118 7.81 -23.53 -9.39
N LYS A 119 7.98 -22.25 -9.71
CA LYS A 119 7.46 -21.62 -10.93
C LYS A 119 5.93 -21.55 -11.00
N GLU A 120 5.27 -21.68 -9.87
CA GLU A 120 3.83 -21.48 -9.76
C GLU A 120 3.56 -19.98 -9.64
N ARG A 121 2.63 -19.49 -10.44
CA ARG A 121 2.24 -18.07 -10.47
C ARG A 121 1.00 -17.84 -9.64
N GLU A 122 1.02 -16.77 -8.87
CA GLU A 122 -0.14 -16.33 -8.11
C GLU A 122 -0.31 -14.81 -8.26
N THR A 123 -1.56 -14.36 -8.12
CA THR A 123 -1.88 -12.95 -7.95
C THR A 123 -2.54 -12.79 -6.60
N VAL A 124 -2.01 -11.89 -5.80
CA VAL A 124 -2.54 -11.55 -4.47
C VAL A 124 -2.92 -10.09 -4.43
N THR A 125 -3.94 -9.77 -3.63
CA THR A 125 -4.32 -8.42 -3.25
C THR A 125 -4.23 -8.29 -1.75
N GLY A 126 -4.04 -7.07 -1.27
CA GLY A 126 -3.98 -6.83 0.15
C GLY A 126 -3.98 -5.35 0.49
N ARG A 127 -3.64 -5.04 1.73
CA ARG A 127 -3.59 -3.68 2.25
C ARG A 127 -2.56 -3.54 3.34
N TYR A 128 -2.00 -2.34 3.42
CA TYR A 128 -1.15 -1.93 4.53
C TYR A 128 -1.58 -0.60 5.13
N THR A 129 -1.26 -0.44 6.39
CA THR A 129 -1.19 0.83 7.09
C THR A 129 0.23 0.96 7.62
N ASP A 130 0.97 1.89 7.03
CA ASP A 130 2.36 2.13 7.34
C ASP A 130 2.50 3.44 8.09
N VAL A 131 3.36 3.45 9.10
CA VAL A 131 3.63 4.64 9.90
C VAL A 131 5.09 5.01 9.75
N PHE A 132 5.31 6.28 9.48
CA PHE A 132 6.63 6.86 9.29
C PHE A 132 6.93 7.86 10.41
N ILE A 133 8.22 7.98 10.70
CA ILE A 133 8.78 9.08 11.50
C ILE A 133 9.78 9.86 10.66
N LYS A 134 9.76 11.19 10.76
CA LYS A 134 10.72 12.06 10.08
C LYS A 134 11.88 12.37 11.00
N GLU A 135 13.07 11.88 10.65
CA GLU A 135 14.31 12.10 11.39
C GLU A 135 15.43 12.51 10.43
N GLY A 136 16.19 13.51 10.79
CA GLY A 136 17.27 14.04 9.93
C GLY A 136 16.81 14.46 8.53
N GLY A 137 15.56 14.95 8.41
CA GLY A 137 14.94 15.34 7.14
C GLY A 137 14.43 14.18 6.28
N ARG A 138 14.51 12.94 6.73
CA ARG A 138 14.07 11.75 5.99
C ARG A 138 12.91 11.05 6.68
N TRP A 139 11.96 10.54 5.89
CA TRP A 139 10.91 9.66 6.37
C TRP A 139 11.44 8.23 6.49
N LEU A 140 11.29 7.62 7.66
CA LEU A 140 11.69 6.24 7.97
C LEU A 140 10.47 5.45 8.44
N PHE A 141 10.32 4.22 7.97
CA PHE A 141 9.31 3.29 8.47
C PHE A 141 9.56 2.96 9.93
N ILE A 142 8.62 3.25 10.83
CA ILE A 142 8.71 2.93 12.26
C ILE A 142 7.80 1.76 12.64
N THR A 143 6.68 1.57 11.96
CA THR A 143 5.80 0.42 12.10
C THR A 143 4.92 0.26 10.88
N TRP A 144 4.40 -0.93 10.68
CA TRP A 144 3.32 -1.21 9.74
C TRP A 144 2.48 -2.40 10.19
N ALA A 145 1.27 -2.47 9.68
CA ALA A 145 0.37 -3.60 9.83
C ALA A 145 -0.43 -3.82 8.55
N GLY A 146 -0.58 -5.08 8.17
CA GLY A 146 -1.32 -5.44 6.97
C GLY A 146 -0.94 -6.82 6.45
N GLY A 147 -1.19 -7.02 5.17
CA GLY A 147 -0.90 -8.27 4.47
C GLY A 147 -1.96 -8.62 3.44
N ASP A 148 -1.85 -9.82 2.89
CA ASP A 148 -2.76 -10.31 1.86
C ASP A 148 -4.19 -10.42 2.36
N ASP A 149 -5.14 -10.17 1.48
CA ASP A 149 -6.55 -10.45 1.73
C ASP A 149 -6.74 -11.97 1.86
N PRO A 150 -7.68 -12.45 2.70
CA PRO A 150 -7.96 -13.88 2.83
C PRO A 150 -8.31 -14.51 1.48
N LYS A 151 -7.75 -15.70 1.20
CA LYS A 151 -8.14 -16.48 0.01
C LYS A 151 -9.62 -16.88 0.16
N LYS A 152 -10.40 -16.62 -0.87
CA LYS A 152 -11.81 -17.05 -0.94
C LYS A 152 -11.91 -18.54 -1.20
#